data_6955387fc9602bb09cf56eb634a2cb35
#
_entry.id   6955387fc9602bb09cf56eb634a2cb35
#
_cell.length_a   1.000
_cell.length_b   1.000
_cell.length_c   1.000
_cell.angle_alpha   90.00
_cell.angle_beta   90.00
_cell.angle_gamma   90.00
#
_symmetry.space_group_name_H-M   'P 1'
#
loop_
_entity.id
_entity.type
_entity.pdbx_description
1 polymer ?
#
loop_
_entity_poly.entity_id
_entity_poly.type
_entity_poly.pdbx_seq_one_letter_code
_entity_poly.pdbx_strand_id
1 'polypeptide(L)'
;MWHLDEVFVKIRGERHYLWRAVDQDGDVVDVYLQARRNAEAAKRFFRRLLRSHGTSPRKIVTDKLGSYGVARRALMPETIHSNDRYANNRAELSHQPTRARERGMRRFSSPEQAQRFLSAHAVVYNLFNLQRHLASAAFYRLRRARTFKHWNEAVAA
;
A
#
# COMPACT_ATOMS: atom_id res chain seq x y z
N MET A 1 -3.46 12.31 4.07
CA MET A 1 -3.21 12.29 2.61
C MET A 1 -2.83 10.87 2.22
N TRP A 2 -3.31 10.38 1.06
CA TRP A 2 -2.94 9.05 0.56
C TRP A 2 -2.24 9.18 -0.79
N HIS A 3 -1.20 8.38 -0.97
CA HIS A 3 -0.51 8.17 -2.24
C HIS A 3 -0.90 6.80 -2.78
N LEU A 4 -1.38 6.73 -4.02
CA LEU A 4 -1.88 5.50 -4.61
C LEU A 4 -1.11 5.17 -5.88
N ASP A 5 -0.81 3.90 -6.04
CA ASP A 5 -0.14 3.38 -7.22
C ASP A 5 -0.59 1.94 -7.49
N GLU A 6 -0.45 1.49 -8.73
CA GLU A 6 -0.66 0.11 -9.07
C GLU A 6 0.46 -0.44 -9.95
N VAL A 7 0.91 -1.63 -9.59
CA VAL A 7 1.92 -2.35 -10.35
C VAL A 7 1.39 -3.71 -10.78
N PHE A 8 1.84 -4.20 -11.93
CA PHE A 8 1.48 -5.55 -12.34
C PHE A 8 2.37 -6.59 -11.66
N VAL A 9 1.77 -7.73 -11.34
CA VAL A 9 2.44 -8.96 -10.90
C VAL A 9 1.99 -10.12 -11.78
N LYS A 10 2.87 -11.09 -12.05
CA LYS A 10 2.49 -12.31 -12.76
C LYS A 10 2.28 -13.45 -11.77
N ILE A 11 1.12 -14.11 -11.88
CA ILE A 11 0.76 -15.28 -11.06
C ILE A 11 0.39 -16.39 -12.05
N ARG A 12 1.14 -17.48 -12.05
CA ARG A 12 0.97 -18.60 -13.01
C ARG A 12 0.92 -18.15 -14.49
N GLY A 13 1.71 -17.13 -14.84
CA GLY A 13 1.73 -16.58 -16.20
C GLY A 13 0.68 -15.50 -16.47
N GLU A 14 -0.37 -15.40 -15.69
CA GLU A 14 -1.43 -14.40 -15.81
C GLU A 14 -1.06 -13.08 -15.16
N ARG A 15 -1.47 -11.98 -15.79
CA ARG A 15 -1.24 -10.62 -15.29
C ARG A 15 -2.31 -10.23 -14.28
N HIS A 16 -1.87 -9.82 -13.10
CA HIS A 16 -2.69 -9.19 -12.07
C HIS A 16 -2.13 -7.81 -11.72
N TYR A 17 -2.92 -6.98 -11.06
CA TYR A 17 -2.56 -5.63 -10.66
C TYR A 17 -2.64 -5.51 -9.14
N LEU A 18 -1.53 -5.16 -8.54
CA LEU A 18 -1.42 -4.83 -7.12
C LEU A 18 -1.70 -3.35 -6.95
N TRP A 19 -2.85 -3.02 -6.42
CA TRP A 19 -3.24 -1.68 -5.99
C TRP A 19 -2.74 -1.44 -4.57
N ARG A 20 -2.08 -0.33 -4.34
CA ARG A 20 -1.50 0.02 -3.06
C ARG A 20 -1.78 1.46 -2.72
N ALA A 21 -2.12 1.72 -1.46
CA ALA A 21 -2.19 3.04 -0.87
C ALA A 21 -1.19 3.14 0.27
N VAL A 22 -0.47 4.24 0.35
CA VAL A 22 0.38 4.60 1.48
C VAL A 22 0.01 5.99 1.95
N ASP A 23 0.22 6.25 3.23
CA ASP A 23 0.00 7.58 3.77
C ASP A 23 1.21 8.51 3.55
N GLN A 24 1.11 9.72 4.12
CA GLN A 24 2.16 10.72 4.05
C GLN A 24 3.44 10.32 4.79
N ASP A 25 3.38 9.37 5.68
CA ASP A 25 4.51 8.87 6.46
C ASP A 25 5.13 7.62 5.83
N GLY A 26 4.51 7.09 4.77
CA GLY A 26 4.94 5.92 4.03
C GLY A 26 4.42 4.61 4.60
N ASP A 27 3.52 4.66 5.58
CA ASP A 27 2.84 3.48 6.09
C ASP A 27 1.81 2.99 5.08
N VAL A 28 1.73 1.68 4.94
CA VAL A 28 0.78 1.06 4.02
C VAL A 28 -0.62 1.15 4.60
N VAL A 29 -1.48 1.88 3.92
CA VAL A 29 -2.90 2.03 4.26
C VAL A 29 -3.67 0.77 3.88
N ASP A 30 -3.49 0.27 2.65
CA ASP A 30 -4.06 -0.99 2.19
C ASP A 30 -3.36 -1.49 0.92
N VAL A 31 -3.51 -2.80 0.66
CA VAL A 31 -3.07 -3.47 -0.56
C VAL A 31 -4.18 -4.37 -1.08
N TYR A 32 -4.43 -4.30 -2.39
CA TYR A 32 -5.47 -5.09 -3.02
C TYR A 32 -5.05 -5.61 -4.38
N LEU A 33 -5.09 -6.93 -4.55
CA LEU A 33 -4.78 -7.60 -5.81
C LEU A 33 -6.05 -7.73 -6.65
N GLN A 34 -5.98 -7.36 -7.92
CA GLN A 34 -7.10 -7.46 -8.84
C GLN A 34 -6.64 -7.92 -10.23
N ALA A 35 -7.52 -8.62 -10.96
CA ALA A 35 -7.24 -9.06 -12.32
C ALA A 35 -7.28 -7.92 -13.36
N ARG A 36 -7.90 -6.78 -13.03
CA ARG A 36 -8.12 -5.68 -13.97
C ARG A 36 -7.58 -4.35 -13.45
N ARG A 37 -7.22 -3.46 -14.42
CA ARG A 37 -6.76 -2.09 -14.20
C ARG A 37 -7.70 -1.11 -14.91
N ASN A 38 -8.91 -0.97 -14.39
CA ASN A 38 -9.95 -0.12 -14.97
C ASN A 38 -10.70 0.68 -13.88
N ALA A 39 -11.63 1.52 -14.29
CA ALA A 39 -12.40 2.37 -13.36
C ALA A 39 -13.15 1.56 -12.29
N GLU A 40 -13.70 0.39 -12.62
CA GLU A 40 -14.39 -0.46 -11.66
C GLU A 40 -13.43 -1.10 -10.65
N ALA A 41 -12.21 -1.47 -11.08
CA ALA A 41 -11.16 -1.93 -10.18
C ALA A 41 -10.72 -0.81 -9.22
N ALA A 42 -10.54 0.42 -9.70
CA ALA A 42 -10.25 1.58 -8.88
C ALA A 42 -11.37 1.88 -7.87
N LYS A 43 -12.65 1.81 -8.30
CA LYS A 43 -13.80 1.98 -7.40
C LYS A 43 -13.85 0.90 -6.31
N ARG A 44 -13.58 -0.38 -6.64
CA ARG A 44 -13.50 -1.46 -5.63
C ARG A 44 -12.41 -1.19 -4.61
N PHE A 45 -11.23 -0.74 -5.07
CA PHE A 45 -10.13 -0.39 -4.19
C PHE A 45 -10.50 0.79 -3.27
N PHE A 46 -11.08 1.86 -3.80
CA PHE A 46 -11.51 3.01 -2.99
C PHE A 46 -12.59 2.66 -1.97
N ARG A 47 -13.61 1.85 -2.35
CA ARG A 47 -14.61 1.36 -1.39
C ARG A 47 -13.97 0.57 -0.25
N ARG A 48 -12.95 -0.24 -0.57
CA ARG A 48 -12.20 -0.99 0.42
C ARG A 48 -11.44 -0.06 1.38
N LEU A 49 -10.71 0.92 0.84
CA LEU A 49 -10.02 1.95 1.63
C LEU A 49 -10.97 2.71 2.57
N LEU A 50 -12.08 3.20 2.03
CA LEU A 50 -13.08 3.94 2.81
C LEU A 50 -13.71 3.09 3.92
N ARG A 51 -13.97 1.81 3.63
CA ARG A 51 -14.54 0.89 4.62
C ARG A 51 -13.55 0.60 5.76
N SER A 52 -12.26 0.44 5.47
CA SER A 52 -11.26 0.15 6.49
C SER A 52 -10.87 1.36 7.33
N HIS A 53 -10.96 2.59 6.77
CA HIS A 53 -10.57 3.82 7.47
C HIS A 53 -11.74 4.65 8.00
N GLY A 54 -12.96 4.40 7.55
CA GLY A 54 -14.17 5.11 7.99
C GLY A 54 -14.30 6.55 7.48
N THR A 55 -13.24 7.16 6.94
CA THR A 55 -13.20 8.56 6.48
C THR A 55 -12.47 8.71 5.16
N SER A 56 -12.88 9.70 4.36
CA SER A 56 -12.18 10.09 3.14
C SER A 56 -10.93 10.91 3.46
N PRO A 57 -9.82 10.72 2.74
CA PRO A 57 -8.64 11.55 2.88
C PRO A 57 -8.91 12.95 2.33
N ARG A 58 -8.29 13.99 2.92
CA ARG A 58 -8.37 15.35 2.37
C ARG A 58 -7.78 15.44 0.95
N LYS A 59 -6.72 14.68 0.67
CA LYS A 59 -6.03 14.67 -0.62
C LYS A 59 -5.58 13.25 -0.98
N ILE A 60 -5.73 12.90 -2.25
CA ILE A 60 -5.06 11.74 -2.86
C ILE A 60 -4.04 12.21 -3.89
N VAL A 61 -2.94 11.48 -4.00
CA VAL A 61 -1.90 11.64 -5.01
C VAL A 61 -1.81 10.34 -5.78
N THR A 62 -1.86 10.41 -7.11
CA THR A 62 -1.80 9.23 -7.98
C THR A 62 -0.90 9.49 -9.17
N ASP A 63 -0.60 8.45 -9.94
CA ASP A 63 -0.11 8.61 -11.31
C ASP A 63 -1.22 9.19 -12.22
N LYS A 64 -0.93 9.29 -13.52
CA LYS A 64 -1.87 9.82 -14.52
C LYS A 64 -2.93 8.82 -14.98
N LEU A 65 -3.13 7.69 -14.29
CA LEU A 65 -4.15 6.70 -14.66
C LEU A 65 -5.56 7.28 -14.51
N GLY A 66 -6.28 7.42 -15.61
CA GLY A 66 -7.63 8.01 -15.65
C GLY A 66 -8.66 7.33 -14.74
N SER A 67 -8.47 6.04 -14.44
CA SER A 67 -9.35 5.27 -13.54
C SER A 67 -9.46 5.87 -12.15
N TYR A 68 -8.38 6.45 -11.61
CA TYR A 68 -8.40 7.10 -10.30
C TYR A 68 -9.31 8.33 -10.27
N GLY A 69 -9.25 9.15 -11.32
CA GLY A 69 -10.12 10.34 -11.43
C GLY A 69 -11.59 9.98 -11.47
N VAL A 70 -11.96 8.91 -12.22
CA VAL A 70 -13.34 8.42 -12.29
C VAL A 70 -13.81 7.89 -10.93
N ALA A 71 -13.00 7.06 -10.29
CA ALA A 71 -13.34 6.47 -8.99
C ALA A 71 -13.45 7.54 -7.89
N ARG A 72 -12.52 8.53 -7.87
CA ARG A 72 -12.54 9.65 -6.93
C ARG A 72 -13.83 10.46 -7.05
N ARG A 73 -14.19 10.89 -8.27
CA ARG A 73 -15.43 11.65 -8.47
C ARG A 73 -16.68 10.92 -7.98
N ALA A 74 -16.71 9.60 -8.14
CA ALA A 74 -17.86 8.79 -7.75
C ALA A 74 -17.96 8.50 -6.24
N LEU A 75 -16.85 8.43 -5.52
CA LEU A 75 -16.81 7.92 -4.15
C LEU A 75 -16.28 8.93 -3.13
N MET A 76 -15.51 9.91 -3.56
CA MET A 76 -14.85 10.91 -2.71
C MET A 76 -14.83 12.28 -3.42
N PRO A 77 -16.01 12.88 -3.76
CA PRO A 77 -16.08 14.09 -4.57
C PRO A 77 -15.31 15.28 -3.95
N GLU A 78 -15.31 15.39 -2.62
CA GLU A 78 -14.65 16.46 -1.87
C GLU A 78 -13.12 16.27 -1.73
N THR A 79 -12.59 15.07 -2.05
CA THR A 79 -11.16 14.80 -1.94
C THR A 79 -10.40 15.48 -3.07
N ILE A 80 -9.35 16.23 -2.73
CA ILE A 80 -8.45 16.84 -3.70
C ILE A 80 -7.64 15.74 -4.41
N HIS A 81 -7.61 15.77 -5.73
CA HIS A 81 -6.81 14.82 -6.53
C HIS A 81 -5.65 15.55 -7.19
N SER A 82 -4.42 15.13 -6.87
CA SER A 82 -3.19 15.58 -7.52
C SER A 82 -2.57 14.43 -8.31
N ASN A 83 -2.18 14.74 -9.53
CA ASN A 83 -1.42 13.84 -10.40
C ASN A 83 -0.17 14.55 -10.95
N ASP A 84 0.40 15.46 -10.17
CA ASP A 84 1.59 16.21 -10.52
C ASP A 84 2.79 15.28 -10.70
N ARG A 85 3.69 15.68 -11.59
CA ARG A 85 4.92 14.94 -11.87
C ARG A 85 5.75 14.79 -10.58
N TYR A 86 6.23 13.59 -10.30
CA TYR A 86 7.00 13.23 -9.11
C TYR A 86 6.25 13.29 -7.76
N ALA A 87 5.02 13.78 -7.71
CA ALA A 87 4.26 13.83 -6.46
C ALA A 87 3.95 12.44 -5.89
N ASN A 88 3.93 11.41 -6.74
CA ASN A 88 3.59 10.02 -6.36
C ASN A 88 4.80 9.11 -6.09
N ASN A 89 6.03 9.62 -6.10
CA ASN A 89 7.25 8.82 -5.87
C ASN A 89 7.19 7.98 -4.58
N ARG A 90 6.47 8.47 -3.56
CA ARG A 90 6.28 7.75 -2.30
C ARG A 90 5.54 6.41 -2.47
N ALA A 91 4.46 6.41 -3.25
CA ALA A 91 3.75 5.16 -3.57
C ALA A 91 4.62 4.24 -4.44
N GLU A 92 5.29 4.77 -5.45
CA GLU A 92 6.18 4.00 -6.32
C GLU A 92 7.30 3.30 -5.53
N LEU A 93 7.97 4.02 -4.64
CA LEU A 93 9.03 3.48 -3.79
C LEU A 93 8.50 2.40 -2.82
N SER A 94 7.25 2.52 -2.37
CA SER A 94 6.62 1.60 -1.42
C SER A 94 6.47 0.16 -1.97
N HIS A 95 6.50 -0.02 -3.30
CA HIS A 95 6.45 -1.34 -3.93
C HIS A 95 7.79 -2.10 -3.90
N GLN A 96 8.92 -1.41 -3.70
CA GLN A 96 10.25 -2.03 -3.76
C GLN A 96 10.45 -3.17 -2.74
N PRO A 97 10.10 -3.03 -1.45
CA PRO A 97 10.24 -4.11 -0.48
C PRO A 97 9.41 -5.33 -0.84
N THR A 98 8.19 -5.13 -1.33
CA THR A 98 7.29 -6.21 -1.78
C THR A 98 7.88 -6.96 -2.98
N ARG A 99 8.41 -6.25 -3.97
CA ARG A 99 9.06 -6.86 -5.16
C ARG A 99 10.32 -7.64 -4.79
N ALA A 100 11.10 -7.16 -3.84
CA ALA A 100 12.27 -7.88 -3.35
C ALA A 100 11.88 -9.22 -2.71
N ARG A 101 10.83 -9.23 -1.89
CA ARG A 101 10.29 -10.45 -1.26
C ARG A 101 9.68 -11.40 -2.27
N GLU A 102 8.88 -10.91 -3.23
CA GLU A 102 8.30 -11.73 -4.31
C GLU A 102 9.39 -12.49 -5.08
N ARG A 103 10.49 -11.84 -5.43
CA ARG A 103 11.63 -12.49 -6.10
C ARG A 103 12.25 -13.58 -5.23
N GLY A 104 12.47 -13.32 -3.94
CA GLY A 104 13.01 -14.29 -2.99
C GLY A 104 12.13 -15.53 -2.80
N MET A 105 10.81 -15.38 -2.92
CA MET A 105 9.81 -16.45 -2.79
C MET A 105 9.56 -17.22 -4.09
N ARG A 106 10.30 -16.97 -5.17
CA ARG A 106 10.11 -17.60 -6.49
C ARG A 106 8.69 -17.42 -7.07
N ARG A 107 8.05 -16.27 -6.81
CA ARG A 107 6.72 -15.87 -7.28
C ARG A 107 5.56 -16.49 -6.47
N PHE A 108 4.36 -16.04 -6.79
CA PHE A 108 3.12 -16.50 -6.17
C PHE A 108 2.50 -17.67 -6.95
N SER A 109 1.94 -18.63 -6.21
CA SER A 109 1.26 -19.80 -6.79
C SER A 109 -0.23 -19.56 -7.04
N SER A 110 -0.86 -18.57 -6.38
CA SER A 110 -2.26 -18.20 -6.64
C SER A 110 -2.53 -16.74 -6.24
N PRO A 111 -3.61 -16.11 -6.76
CA PRO A 111 -4.04 -14.78 -6.36
C PRO A 111 -4.36 -14.68 -4.85
N GLU A 112 -4.97 -15.72 -4.28
CA GLU A 112 -5.33 -15.78 -2.86
C GLU A 112 -4.08 -15.84 -1.98
N GLN A 113 -3.09 -16.66 -2.34
CA GLN A 113 -1.80 -16.70 -1.66
C GLN A 113 -1.11 -15.34 -1.74
N ALA A 114 -1.09 -14.73 -2.92
CA ALA A 114 -0.51 -13.41 -3.12
C ALA A 114 -1.19 -12.36 -2.24
N GLN A 115 -2.53 -12.32 -2.20
CA GLN A 115 -3.26 -11.37 -1.37
C GLN A 115 -2.98 -11.56 0.13
N ARG A 116 -2.98 -12.80 0.63
CA ARG A 116 -2.63 -13.08 2.04
C ARG A 116 -1.23 -12.61 2.38
N PHE A 117 -0.26 -12.96 1.54
CA PHE A 117 1.13 -12.50 1.73
C PHE A 117 1.24 -10.97 1.72
N LEU A 118 0.64 -10.31 0.75
CA LEU A 118 0.71 -8.85 0.59
C LEU A 118 0.09 -8.13 1.79
N SER A 119 -1.03 -8.64 2.30
CA SER A 119 -1.68 -8.09 3.50
C SER A 119 -0.81 -8.27 4.75
N ALA A 120 -0.28 -9.47 5.00
CA ALA A 120 0.62 -9.73 6.12
C ALA A 120 1.92 -8.91 6.01
N HIS A 121 2.51 -8.86 4.82
CA HIS A 121 3.72 -8.08 4.56
C HIS A 121 3.52 -6.58 4.79
N ALA A 122 2.34 -6.03 4.46
CA ALA A 122 2.02 -4.63 4.73
C ALA A 122 1.99 -4.33 6.24
N VAL A 123 1.38 -5.22 7.04
CA VAL A 123 1.37 -5.08 8.52
C VAL A 123 2.78 -5.13 9.09
N VAL A 124 3.58 -6.13 8.69
CA VAL A 124 4.98 -6.25 9.13
C VAL A 124 5.80 -5.04 8.69
N TYR A 125 5.61 -4.58 7.46
CA TYR A 125 6.29 -3.38 6.95
C TYR A 125 5.99 -2.16 7.82
N ASN A 126 4.72 -1.88 8.12
CA ASN A 126 4.32 -0.76 8.97
C ASN A 126 4.89 -0.88 10.38
N LEU A 127 4.91 -2.09 10.95
CA LEU A 127 5.48 -2.33 12.27
C LEU A 127 6.96 -1.91 12.36
N PHE A 128 7.73 -2.10 11.26
CA PHE A 128 9.15 -1.76 11.19
C PHE A 128 9.45 -0.43 10.46
N ASN A 129 8.44 0.26 9.92
CA ASN A 129 8.58 1.59 9.30
C ASN A 129 8.63 2.68 10.38
N LEU A 130 9.77 2.81 11.04
CA LEU A 130 9.94 3.69 12.22
C LEU A 130 10.26 5.14 11.86
N GLN A 131 10.13 5.55 10.61
CA GLN A 131 10.33 6.93 10.13
C GLN A 131 11.65 7.53 10.67
N ARG A 132 12.74 6.85 10.42
CA ARG A 132 14.09 7.19 10.94
C ARG A 132 14.47 8.66 10.73
N HIS A 133 14.04 9.25 9.62
CA HIS A 133 14.35 10.63 9.25
C HIS A 133 13.63 11.68 10.13
N LEU A 134 12.61 11.29 10.91
CA LEU A 134 11.83 12.14 11.81
C LEU A 134 12.19 11.95 13.29
N ALA A 135 13.12 11.05 13.61
CA ALA A 135 13.41 10.66 14.97
C ALA A 135 14.89 10.83 15.34
N SER A 136 15.18 11.26 16.57
CA SER A 136 16.54 11.20 17.10
C SER A 136 17.04 9.76 17.16
N ALA A 137 18.38 9.57 17.13
CA ALA A 137 18.98 8.24 17.20
C ALA A 137 18.58 7.46 18.47
N ALA A 138 18.45 8.15 19.61
CA ALA A 138 18.03 7.54 20.86
C ALA A 138 16.56 7.09 20.81
N PHE A 139 15.66 7.95 20.30
CA PHE A 139 14.25 7.63 20.17
C PHE A 139 13.99 6.53 19.14
N TYR A 140 14.74 6.53 18.03
CA TYR A 140 14.68 5.46 17.02
C TYR A 140 15.07 4.10 17.63
N ARG A 141 16.16 4.02 18.42
CA ARG A 141 16.57 2.78 19.10
C ARG A 141 15.51 2.29 20.07
N LEU A 142 14.90 3.18 20.84
CA LEU A 142 13.83 2.85 21.78
C LEU A 142 12.60 2.28 21.05
N ARG A 143 12.14 2.95 19.99
CA ARG A 143 11.02 2.48 19.17
C ARG A 143 11.33 1.11 18.56
N ARG A 144 12.53 0.93 18.02
CA ARG A 144 12.96 -0.34 17.43
C ARG A 144 12.94 -1.48 18.44
N ALA A 145 13.42 -1.26 19.64
CA ALA A 145 13.38 -2.26 20.71
C ALA A 145 11.94 -2.66 21.06
N ARG A 146 11.02 -1.69 21.17
CA ARG A 146 9.58 -1.94 21.40
C ARG A 146 8.95 -2.73 20.24
N THR A 147 9.30 -2.40 19.01
CA THR A 147 8.81 -3.11 17.82
C THR A 147 9.21 -4.58 17.83
N PHE A 148 10.48 -4.88 18.17
CA PHE A 148 10.91 -6.28 18.30
C PHE A 148 10.23 -7.01 19.46
N LYS A 149 9.95 -6.33 20.56
CA LYS A 149 9.17 -6.93 21.65
C LYS A 149 7.78 -7.33 21.18
N HIS A 150 7.02 -6.42 20.54
CA HIS A 150 5.71 -6.73 19.99
C HIS A 150 5.75 -7.83 18.92
N TRP A 151 6.78 -7.82 18.07
CA TRP A 151 6.98 -8.89 17.09
C TRP A 151 7.14 -10.26 17.76
N ASN A 152 8.01 -10.35 18.76
CA ASN A 152 8.26 -11.58 19.49
C ASN A 152 6.99 -12.08 20.21
N GLU A 153 6.22 -11.19 20.80
CA GLU A 153 4.92 -11.51 21.42
C GLU A 153 3.93 -12.07 20.39
N ALA A 154 3.85 -11.46 19.19
CA ALA A 154 2.94 -11.88 18.13
C ALA A 154 3.29 -13.22 17.50
N VAL A 155 4.59 -13.59 17.42
CA VAL A 155 5.03 -14.87 16.82
C VAL A 155 5.14 -16.00 17.84
N ALA A 156 5.07 -15.70 19.14
CA ALA A 156 5.09 -16.68 20.22
C ALA A 156 3.68 -17.17 20.61
N ALA A 157 2.64 -16.49 20.12
CA ALA A 157 1.24 -16.84 20.35
C ALA A 157 0.74 -17.84 19.33
#